data_6be634a290e2ae148d1e077f10c98c55
#
_entry.id   6be634a290e2ae148d1e077f10c98c55
#
_cell.length_a   1.000
_cell.length_b   1.000
_cell.length_c   1.000
_cell.angle_alpha   90.00
_cell.angle_beta   90.00
_cell.angle_gamma   90.00
#
_symmetry.space_group_name_H-M   'P 1'
#
loop_
_entity.id
_entity.type
_entity.pdbx_description
1 polymer ?
#
loop_
_entity_poly.entity_id
_entity_poly.type
_entity_poly.pdbx_seq_one_letter_code
_entity_poly.pdbx_strand_id
1 'polypeptide(L)'
;RAVDVRVVAATHRDLAALSRDGGFREDLYHRLNVARLEVPPLRERLEDLPVLAELFLEGAVAQQGLSRRRFAREALQQLGRHDWPGNVRELKNVVERLAIFAPRETIDAETVEAEFPAVGGEADSGSPKLKDLLAACERDAIERAVRGAEGNVAEAARRLGLERSHLYKRARLLGVSLRDL
;
A
#
# COMPACT_ATOMS: atom_id res chain seq x y z
N ARG A 1 -25.80 -3.48 37.52
CA ARG A 1 -24.48 -3.79 38.12
C ARG A 1 -23.57 -2.59 37.91
N ALA A 2 -23.00 -2.05 39.01
CA ALA A 2 -21.90 -1.08 38.91
C ALA A 2 -20.63 -1.84 38.54
N VAL A 3 -19.86 -1.34 37.57
CA VAL A 3 -18.58 -1.87 37.17
C VAL A 3 -17.54 -0.75 37.24
N ASP A 4 -16.34 -1.08 37.72
CA ASP A 4 -15.21 -0.15 37.74
C ASP A 4 -14.34 -0.43 36.50
N VAL A 5 -14.48 0.42 35.49
CA VAL A 5 -13.76 0.27 34.22
C VAL A 5 -13.23 1.63 33.75
N ARG A 6 -12.04 1.61 33.14
CA ARG A 6 -11.51 2.75 32.40
C ARG A 6 -11.89 2.63 30.92
N VAL A 7 -12.57 3.66 30.39
CA VAL A 7 -12.95 3.71 28.98
C VAL A 7 -11.94 4.56 28.21
N VAL A 8 -11.39 4.01 27.12
CA VAL A 8 -10.57 4.73 26.16
C VAL A 8 -11.23 4.61 24.79
N ALA A 9 -11.55 5.72 24.17
CA ALA A 9 -12.16 5.76 22.84
C ALA A 9 -11.19 6.45 21.85
N ALA A 10 -11.14 5.94 20.62
CA ALA A 10 -10.37 6.54 19.54
C ALA A 10 -11.23 6.69 18.28
N THR A 11 -11.12 7.83 17.63
CA THR A 11 -11.84 8.13 16.38
C THR A 11 -11.07 9.15 15.56
N HIS A 12 -11.21 9.10 14.24
CA HIS A 12 -10.72 10.12 13.32
C HIS A 12 -11.80 11.16 12.96
N ARG A 13 -13.04 10.97 13.46
CA ARG A 13 -14.16 11.85 13.16
C ARG A 13 -14.22 13.01 14.14
N ASP A 14 -14.60 14.19 13.65
CA ASP A 14 -14.92 15.33 14.52
C ASP A 14 -16.27 15.08 15.21
N LEU A 15 -16.20 14.55 16.44
CA LEU A 15 -17.38 14.27 17.24
C LEU A 15 -18.13 15.55 17.67
N ALA A 16 -17.43 16.68 17.78
CA ALA A 16 -18.05 17.97 18.13
C ALA A 16 -18.93 18.47 16.97
N ALA A 17 -18.44 18.39 15.73
CA ALA A 17 -19.23 18.70 14.55
C ALA A 17 -20.43 17.75 14.42
N LEU A 18 -20.19 16.44 14.54
CA LEU A 18 -21.25 15.43 14.46
C LEU A 18 -22.33 15.60 15.54
N SER A 19 -21.95 16.03 16.74
CA SER A 19 -22.92 16.28 17.82
C SER A 19 -23.80 17.49 17.49
N ARG A 20 -23.22 18.56 16.94
CA ARG A 20 -23.99 19.74 16.47
C ARG A 20 -24.96 19.41 15.34
N ASP A 21 -24.55 18.52 14.43
CA ASP A 21 -25.36 18.11 13.28
C ASP A 21 -26.37 16.99 13.62
N GLY A 22 -26.47 16.59 14.89
CA GLY A 22 -27.36 15.53 15.34
C GLY A 22 -26.92 14.10 14.97
N GLY A 23 -25.76 13.94 14.36
CA GLY A 23 -25.19 12.65 13.97
C GLY A 23 -24.50 11.89 15.12
N PHE A 24 -24.35 12.55 16.28
CA PHE A 24 -23.80 11.95 17.50
C PHE A 24 -24.49 12.54 18.72
N ARG A 25 -24.81 11.70 19.70
CA ARG A 25 -25.53 12.14 20.91
C ARG A 25 -24.66 13.09 21.75
N GLU A 26 -25.19 14.23 22.12
CA GLU A 26 -24.49 15.27 22.89
C GLU A 26 -24.11 14.79 24.29
N ASP A 27 -25.03 14.06 24.97
CA ASP A 27 -24.74 13.50 26.29
C ASP A 27 -23.57 12.51 26.28
N LEU A 28 -23.46 11.70 25.24
CA LEU A 28 -22.37 10.75 25.05
C LEU A 28 -21.07 11.47 24.70
N TYR A 29 -21.13 12.50 23.85
CA TYR A 29 -19.97 13.33 23.54
C TYR A 29 -19.34 13.91 24.80
N HIS A 30 -20.14 14.54 25.69
CA HIS A 30 -19.63 15.12 26.94
C HIS A 30 -19.05 14.08 27.89
N ARG A 31 -19.56 12.87 27.91
CA ARG A 31 -19.00 11.76 28.73
C ARG A 31 -17.68 11.23 28.21
N LEU A 32 -17.46 11.23 26.90
CA LEU A 32 -16.22 10.77 26.28
C LEU A 32 -15.16 11.87 26.23
N ASN A 33 -15.56 13.13 26.04
CA ASN A 33 -14.64 14.26 25.85
C ASN A 33 -14.15 14.88 27.18
N VAL A 34 -13.78 14.04 28.15
CA VAL A 34 -13.26 14.48 29.45
C VAL A 34 -11.74 14.75 29.36
N ALA A 35 -11.01 13.88 28.68
CA ALA A 35 -9.57 14.03 28.45
C ALA A 35 -9.28 13.73 26.98
N ARG A 36 -9.09 14.78 26.18
CA ARG A 36 -8.81 14.65 24.74
C ARG A 36 -7.29 14.61 24.53
N LEU A 37 -6.86 13.61 23.79
CA LEU A 37 -5.49 13.50 23.29
C LEU A 37 -5.54 13.56 21.76
N GLU A 38 -4.84 14.52 21.17
CA GLU A 38 -4.66 14.59 19.73
C GLU A 38 -3.34 13.93 19.35
N VAL A 39 -3.41 12.97 18.42
CA VAL A 39 -2.20 12.35 17.88
C VAL A 39 -1.88 13.04 16.55
N PRO A 40 -0.77 13.81 16.48
CA PRO A 40 -0.42 14.51 15.25
C PRO A 40 -0.12 13.50 14.12
N PRO A 41 -0.42 13.85 12.87
CA PRO A 41 -0.06 13.03 11.72
C PRO A 41 1.48 12.98 11.56
N LEU A 42 1.97 11.95 10.85
CA LEU A 42 3.41 11.71 10.69
C LEU A 42 4.16 12.89 10.06
N ARG A 43 3.52 13.60 9.11
CA ARG A 43 4.09 14.81 8.48
C ARG A 43 4.40 15.95 9.46
N GLU A 44 3.77 15.97 10.64
CA GLU A 44 4.01 16.97 11.70
C GLU A 44 5.04 16.51 12.74
N ARG A 45 5.55 15.26 12.61
CA ARG A 45 6.56 14.65 13.48
C ARG A 45 7.58 13.82 12.69
N LEU A 46 8.11 14.40 11.63
CA LEU A 46 9.09 13.73 10.75
C LEU A 46 10.39 13.36 11.45
N GLU A 47 10.68 13.95 12.60
CA GLU A 47 11.77 13.57 13.48
C GLU A 47 11.68 12.12 13.99
N ASP A 48 10.46 11.57 14.13
CA ASP A 48 10.22 10.18 14.53
C ASP A 48 10.43 9.19 13.38
N LEU A 49 10.41 9.68 12.13
CA LEU A 49 10.42 8.84 10.94
C LEU A 49 11.64 7.90 10.88
N PRO A 50 12.88 8.35 11.12
CA PRO A 50 14.04 7.46 11.07
C PRO A 50 13.93 6.30 12.06
N VAL A 51 13.51 6.60 13.30
CA VAL A 51 13.35 5.59 14.37
C VAL A 51 12.26 4.59 14.02
N LEU A 52 11.11 5.08 13.51
CA LEU A 52 10.01 4.24 13.08
C LEU A 52 10.39 3.37 11.87
N ALA A 53 11.10 3.93 10.89
CA ALA A 53 11.55 3.19 9.72
C ALA A 53 12.50 2.06 10.08
N GLU A 54 13.47 2.31 10.95
CA GLU A 54 14.41 1.28 11.43
C GLU A 54 13.68 0.20 12.23
N LEU A 55 12.77 0.56 13.13
CA LEU A 55 11.96 -0.39 13.91
C LEU A 55 11.13 -1.32 13.00
N PHE A 56 10.49 -0.76 11.96
CA PHE A 56 9.70 -1.56 11.03
C PHE A 56 10.59 -2.42 10.14
N LEU A 57 11.76 -1.94 9.75
CA LEU A 57 12.72 -2.71 8.97
C LEU A 57 13.23 -3.92 9.75
N GLU A 58 13.62 -3.74 11.00
CA GLU A 58 14.02 -4.84 11.89
C GLU A 58 12.90 -5.87 12.07
N GLY A 59 11.67 -5.39 12.29
CA GLY A 59 10.49 -6.24 12.41
C GLY A 59 10.24 -7.04 11.14
N ALA A 60 10.30 -6.43 9.96
CA ALA A 60 10.11 -7.08 8.67
C ALA A 60 11.19 -8.12 8.40
N VAL A 61 12.45 -7.79 8.64
CA VAL A 61 13.60 -8.72 8.50
C VAL A 61 13.42 -9.94 9.40
N ALA A 62 13.04 -9.74 10.67
CA ALA A 62 12.83 -10.83 11.61
C ALA A 62 11.64 -11.73 11.23
N GLN A 63 10.51 -11.15 10.81
CA GLN A 63 9.30 -11.89 10.44
C GLN A 63 9.47 -12.71 9.15
N GLN A 64 10.23 -12.18 8.19
CA GLN A 64 10.42 -12.80 6.87
C GLN A 64 11.68 -13.68 6.80
N GLY A 65 12.47 -13.76 7.86
CA GLY A 65 13.73 -14.52 7.87
C GLY A 65 14.76 -14.00 6.87
N LEU A 66 14.74 -12.69 6.57
CA LEU A 66 15.63 -12.06 5.61
C LEU A 66 17.02 -11.82 6.21
N SER A 67 18.03 -11.63 5.35
CA SER A 67 19.33 -11.11 5.77
C SER A 67 19.20 -9.69 6.32
N ARG A 68 20.12 -9.32 7.21
CA ARG A 68 20.12 -7.99 7.86
C ARG A 68 20.12 -6.88 6.81
N ARG A 69 19.18 -5.94 6.96
CA ARG A 69 19.06 -4.77 6.10
C ARG A 69 19.22 -3.49 6.91
N ARG A 70 19.59 -2.40 6.23
CA ARG A 70 19.72 -1.07 6.83
C ARG A 70 19.41 0.00 5.81
N PHE A 71 18.90 1.15 6.27
CA PHE A 71 18.77 2.32 5.43
C PHE A 71 20.09 3.08 5.32
N ALA A 72 20.39 3.59 4.12
CA ALA A 72 21.36 4.66 3.95
C ALA A 72 20.77 5.97 4.50
N ARG A 73 21.62 6.91 4.89
CA ARG A 73 21.16 8.22 5.41
C ARG A 73 20.30 8.97 4.38
N GLU A 74 20.69 8.91 3.13
CA GLU A 74 20.01 9.53 2.00
C GLU A 74 18.63 8.92 1.77
N ALA A 75 18.47 7.62 2.01
CA ALA A 75 17.20 6.93 1.93
C ALA A 75 16.19 7.42 2.99
N LEU A 76 16.65 7.63 4.23
CA LEU A 76 15.82 8.21 5.29
C LEU A 76 15.42 9.65 4.97
N GLN A 77 16.31 10.43 4.36
CA GLN A 77 16.00 11.78 3.91
C GLN A 77 14.95 11.76 2.78
N GLN A 78 15.02 10.79 1.88
CA GLN A 78 14.05 10.63 0.80
C GLN A 78 12.66 10.23 1.35
N LEU A 79 12.60 9.31 2.32
CA LEU A 79 11.36 9.00 3.04
C LEU A 79 10.75 10.23 3.72
N GLY A 80 11.57 11.15 4.23
CA GLY A 80 11.13 12.40 4.87
C GLY A 80 10.50 13.42 3.92
N ARG A 81 10.62 13.25 2.59
CA ARG A 81 10.01 14.14 1.59
C ARG A 81 8.56 13.78 1.26
N HIS A 82 8.10 12.61 1.68
CA HIS A 82 6.74 12.15 1.43
C HIS A 82 5.78 12.67 2.51
N ASP A 83 4.54 12.98 2.14
CA ASP A 83 3.54 13.59 3.03
C ASP A 83 2.83 12.59 3.96
N TRP A 84 2.99 11.31 3.72
CA TRP A 84 2.45 10.21 4.53
C TRP A 84 0.94 10.33 4.82
N PRO A 85 0.06 10.39 3.80
CA PRO A 85 -1.38 10.48 4.02
C PRO A 85 -1.93 9.31 4.84
N GLY A 86 -1.36 8.11 4.69
CA GLY A 86 -1.66 6.92 5.49
C GLY A 86 -0.89 6.83 6.81
N ASN A 87 -0.12 7.89 7.16
CA ASN A 87 0.64 8.02 8.40
C ASN A 87 1.59 6.82 8.65
N VAL A 88 1.72 6.42 9.91
CA VAL A 88 2.58 5.30 10.37
C VAL A 88 2.23 3.97 9.70
N ARG A 89 0.95 3.79 9.34
CA ARG A 89 0.51 2.55 8.67
C ARG A 89 1.04 2.46 7.24
N GLU A 90 1.06 3.57 6.54
CA GLU A 90 1.65 3.67 5.19
C GLU A 90 3.17 3.48 5.25
N LEU A 91 3.85 4.19 6.18
CA LEU A 91 5.29 4.03 6.40
C LEU A 91 5.67 2.56 6.64
N LYS A 92 4.93 1.88 7.52
CA LYS A 92 5.16 0.47 7.81
C LYS A 92 5.06 -0.39 6.54
N ASN A 93 4.01 -0.22 5.75
CA ASN A 93 3.81 -0.98 4.51
C ASN A 93 4.93 -0.71 3.49
N VAL A 94 5.36 0.54 3.34
CA VAL A 94 6.48 0.92 2.46
C VAL A 94 7.77 0.26 2.91
N VAL A 95 8.08 0.32 4.20
CA VAL A 95 9.30 -0.28 4.77
C VAL A 95 9.28 -1.81 4.62
N GLU A 96 8.14 -2.47 4.83
CA GLU A 96 8.00 -3.91 4.61
C GLU A 96 8.27 -4.29 3.15
N ARG A 97 7.75 -3.52 2.18
CA ARG A 97 8.06 -3.75 0.76
C ARG A 97 9.54 -3.52 0.44
N LEU A 98 10.12 -2.43 0.93
CA LEU A 98 11.55 -2.15 0.78
C LEU A 98 12.41 -3.27 1.39
N ALA A 99 12.03 -3.82 2.54
CA ALA A 99 12.72 -4.95 3.16
C ALA A 99 12.73 -6.19 2.26
N ILE A 100 11.63 -6.48 1.57
CA ILE A 100 11.49 -7.67 0.72
C ILE A 100 12.17 -7.47 -0.64
N PHE A 101 11.91 -6.34 -1.30
CA PHE A 101 12.25 -6.13 -2.71
C PHE A 101 13.56 -5.38 -2.95
N ALA A 102 14.17 -4.75 -1.93
CA ALA A 102 15.44 -4.08 -2.12
C ALA A 102 16.52 -5.05 -2.62
N PRO A 103 17.26 -4.72 -3.69
CA PRO A 103 18.23 -5.63 -4.32
C PRO A 103 19.49 -5.83 -3.48
N ARG A 104 19.76 -4.94 -2.53
CA ARG A 104 20.95 -4.92 -1.68
C ARG A 104 20.61 -4.89 -0.20
N GLU A 105 21.55 -5.25 0.66
CA GLU A 105 21.41 -5.15 2.13
C GLU A 105 21.24 -3.70 2.59
N THR A 106 21.87 -2.74 1.91
CA THR A 106 21.70 -1.32 2.16
C THR A 106 20.65 -0.76 1.21
N ILE A 107 19.57 -0.23 1.77
CA ILE A 107 18.49 0.45 1.05
C ILE A 107 18.93 1.89 0.83
N ASP A 108 19.18 2.25 -0.42
CA ASP A 108 19.61 3.57 -0.86
C ASP A 108 18.43 4.49 -1.25
N ALA A 109 18.73 5.76 -1.54
CA ALA A 109 17.70 6.74 -1.92
C ALA A 109 17.00 6.39 -3.23
N GLU A 110 17.72 5.78 -4.18
CA GLU A 110 17.17 5.39 -5.48
C GLU A 110 16.11 4.28 -5.30
N THR A 111 16.39 3.30 -4.44
CA THR A 111 15.45 2.24 -4.08
C THR A 111 14.19 2.81 -3.43
N VAL A 112 14.34 3.81 -2.55
CA VAL A 112 13.19 4.50 -1.93
C VAL A 112 12.42 5.32 -2.96
N GLU A 113 13.10 6.04 -3.85
CA GLU A 113 12.45 6.85 -4.90
C GLU A 113 11.63 5.99 -5.86
N ALA A 114 12.13 4.81 -6.21
CA ALA A 114 11.40 3.86 -7.04
C ALA A 114 10.10 3.35 -6.40
N GLU A 115 10.00 3.38 -5.07
CA GLU A 115 8.78 3.02 -4.33
C GLU A 115 7.70 4.12 -4.42
N PHE A 116 8.11 5.36 -4.68
CA PHE A 116 7.24 6.51 -4.89
C PHE A 116 7.40 7.03 -6.32
N PRO A 117 6.85 6.34 -7.34
CA PRO A 117 6.92 6.84 -8.69
C PRO A 117 6.35 8.26 -8.73
N ALA A 118 7.11 9.19 -9.29
CA ALA A 118 6.72 10.59 -9.37
C ALA A 118 5.33 10.70 -9.98
N VAL A 119 4.36 11.09 -9.16
CA VAL A 119 3.01 11.43 -9.62
C VAL A 119 3.12 12.77 -10.34
N GLY A 120 3.59 12.73 -11.58
CA GLY A 120 3.41 13.81 -12.52
C GLY A 120 2.02 13.72 -13.12
N GLY A 121 1.06 14.40 -12.53
CA GLY A 121 -0.29 14.50 -13.06
C GLY A 121 -1.35 14.11 -12.04
N GLU A 122 -2.08 15.10 -11.58
CA GLU A 122 -3.41 15.10 -10.91
C GLU A 122 -3.71 13.93 -9.93
N ALA A 123 -3.86 14.31 -8.68
CA ALA A 123 -4.32 13.44 -7.60
C ALA A 123 -5.67 12.82 -7.95
N ASP A 124 -5.65 11.66 -8.59
CA ASP A 124 -6.76 10.74 -8.55
C ASP A 124 -6.49 9.77 -7.38
N SER A 125 -7.38 9.78 -6.41
CA SER A 125 -7.38 9.03 -5.18
C SER A 125 -7.60 7.53 -5.43
N GLY A 126 -6.58 6.86 -5.98
CA GLY A 126 -6.66 5.45 -6.33
C GLY A 126 -5.27 4.84 -6.45
N SER A 127 -4.73 4.31 -5.35
CA SER A 127 -3.85 3.14 -5.52
C SER A 127 -4.56 2.18 -6.47
N PRO A 128 -3.93 1.74 -7.58
CA PRO A 128 -4.59 0.83 -8.51
C PRO A 128 -5.09 -0.35 -7.68
N LYS A 129 -6.40 -0.58 -7.73
CA LYS A 129 -7.03 -1.66 -6.97
C LYS A 129 -6.28 -2.93 -7.32
N LEU A 130 -6.03 -3.79 -6.35
CA LEU A 130 -5.37 -5.08 -6.60
C LEU A 130 -5.92 -5.78 -7.86
N LYS A 131 -7.22 -5.62 -8.12
CA LYS A 131 -7.89 -6.08 -9.32
C LYS A 131 -7.28 -5.52 -10.61
N ASP A 132 -6.91 -4.24 -10.62
CA ASP A 132 -6.39 -3.56 -11.82
C ASP A 132 -4.92 -3.94 -12.05
N LEU A 133 -4.15 -4.11 -10.97
CA LEU A 133 -2.78 -4.65 -11.03
C LEU A 133 -2.77 -6.09 -11.53
N LEU A 134 -3.65 -6.94 -11.00
CA LEU A 134 -3.78 -8.32 -11.45
C LEU A 134 -4.21 -8.38 -12.92
N ALA A 135 -5.15 -7.52 -13.35
CA ALA A 135 -5.59 -7.43 -14.74
C ALA A 135 -4.45 -6.98 -15.68
N ALA A 136 -3.60 -6.05 -15.25
CA ALA A 136 -2.42 -5.62 -16.03
C ALA A 136 -1.39 -6.75 -16.15
N CYS A 137 -1.02 -7.41 -15.06
CA CYS A 137 -0.11 -8.55 -15.08
C CYS A 137 -0.63 -9.70 -15.94
N GLU A 138 -1.93 -9.98 -15.85
CA GLU A 138 -2.56 -11.05 -16.65
C GLU A 138 -2.58 -10.70 -18.14
N ARG A 139 -2.84 -9.44 -18.49
CA ARG A 139 -2.75 -8.95 -19.87
C ARG A 139 -1.36 -9.16 -20.45
N ASP A 140 -0.34 -8.70 -19.75
CA ASP A 140 1.07 -8.83 -20.15
C ASP A 140 1.49 -10.31 -20.31
N ALA A 141 1.01 -11.19 -19.44
CA ALA A 141 1.29 -12.63 -19.52
C ALA A 141 0.66 -13.24 -20.77
N ILE A 142 -0.59 -12.91 -21.08
CA ILE A 142 -1.30 -13.36 -22.27
C ILE A 142 -0.62 -12.87 -23.55
N GLU A 143 -0.30 -11.58 -23.63
CA GLU A 143 0.36 -11.00 -24.80
C GLU A 143 1.73 -11.64 -25.06
N ARG A 144 2.54 -11.80 -24.04
CA ARG A 144 3.85 -12.47 -24.15
C ARG A 144 3.72 -13.92 -24.60
N ALA A 145 2.75 -14.66 -24.06
CA ALA A 145 2.56 -16.05 -24.43
C ALA A 145 2.09 -16.20 -25.89
N VAL A 146 1.22 -15.31 -26.38
CA VAL A 146 0.73 -15.33 -27.77
C VAL A 146 1.84 -14.91 -28.75
N ARG A 147 2.60 -13.84 -28.47
CA ARG A 147 3.76 -13.46 -29.29
C ARG A 147 4.83 -14.55 -29.31
N GLY A 148 5.14 -15.17 -28.17
CA GLY A 148 6.11 -16.26 -28.08
C GLY A 148 5.64 -17.57 -28.72
N ALA A 149 4.34 -17.67 -29.05
CA ALA A 149 3.76 -18.78 -29.80
C ALA A 149 3.44 -18.43 -31.27
N GLU A 150 4.00 -17.29 -31.78
CA GLU A 150 3.80 -16.82 -33.16
C GLU A 150 2.30 -16.75 -33.56
N GLY A 151 1.45 -16.27 -32.65
CA GLY A 151 0.01 -16.18 -32.85
C GLY A 151 -0.75 -17.50 -32.65
N ASN A 152 -0.09 -18.59 -32.33
CA ASN A 152 -0.77 -19.89 -32.08
C ASN A 152 -1.42 -19.89 -30.69
N VAL A 153 -2.71 -19.54 -30.65
CA VAL A 153 -3.51 -19.44 -29.40
C VAL A 153 -3.59 -20.73 -28.62
N ALA A 154 -3.56 -21.91 -29.31
CA ALA A 154 -3.61 -23.20 -28.64
C ALA A 154 -2.29 -23.48 -27.89
N GLU A 155 -1.16 -23.14 -28.49
CA GLU A 155 0.16 -23.24 -27.88
C GLU A 155 0.33 -22.23 -26.72
N ALA A 156 -0.13 -20.99 -26.92
CA ALA A 156 -0.11 -19.96 -25.88
C ALA A 156 -0.93 -20.40 -24.65
N ALA A 157 -2.12 -20.97 -24.86
CA ALA A 157 -2.95 -21.50 -23.77
C ALA A 157 -2.22 -22.61 -23.00
N ARG A 158 -1.58 -23.53 -23.67
CA ARG A 158 -0.81 -24.63 -23.06
C ARG A 158 0.37 -24.08 -22.21
N ARG A 159 1.10 -23.10 -22.72
CA ARG A 159 2.20 -22.45 -21.96
C ARG A 159 1.72 -21.75 -20.70
N LEU A 160 0.49 -21.22 -20.71
CA LEU A 160 -0.13 -20.57 -19.55
C LEU A 160 -0.87 -21.56 -18.62
N GLY A 161 -0.90 -22.87 -18.94
CA GLY A 161 -1.63 -23.86 -18.18
C GLY A 161 -3.16 -23.68 -18.25
N LEU A 162 -3.68 -23.06 -19.35
CA LEU A 162 -5.08 -22.77 -19.55
C LEU A 162 -5.67 -23.58 -20.69
N GLU A 163 -6.97 -23.81 -20.63
CA GLU A 163 -7.73 -24.28 -21.80
C GLU A 163 -7.89 -23.16 -22.84
N ARG A 164 -7.89 -23.51 -24.12
CA ARG A 164 -8.05 -22.54 -25.21
C ARG A 164 -9.31 -21.69 -25.09
N SER A 165 -10.41 -22.24 -24.66
CA SER A 165 -11.69 -21.56 -24.42
C SER A 165 -11.57 -20.56 -23.30
N HIS A 166 -10.82 -20.88 -22.25
CA HIS A 166 -10.58 -20.01 -21.09
C HIS A 166 -9.67 -18.83 -21.47
N LEU A 167 -8.63 -19.08 -22.29
CA LEU A 167 -7.76 -18.00 -22.79
C LEU A 167 -8.55 -16.97 -23.62
N TYR A 168 -9.44 -17.39 -24.50
CA TYR A 168 -10.31 -16.48 -25.25
C TYR A 168 -11.22 -15.65 -24.35
N LYS A 169 -11.83 -16.26 -23.32
CA LYS A 169 -12.66 -15.54 -22.34
C LYS A 169 -11.87 -14.48 -21.58
N ARG A 170 -10.67 -14.84 -21.12
CA ARG A 170 -9.81 -13.92 -20.35
C ARG A 170 -9.28 -12.77 -21.21
N ALA A 171 -8.79 -13.05 -22.42
CA ALA A 171 -8.35 -12.04 -23.35
C ALA A 171 -9.46 -11.02 -23.67
N ARG A 172 -10.68 -11.50 -23.92
CA ARG A 172 -11.85 -10.62 -24.16
C ARG A 172 -12.19 -9.74 -22.95
N LEU A 173 -12.15 -10.29 -21.73
CA LEU A 173 -12.38 -9.53 -20.50
C LEU A 173 -11.32 -8.46 -20.25
N LEU A 174 -10.09 -8.71 -20.68
CA LEU A 174 -8.94 -7.81 -20.51
C LEU A 174 -8.73 -6.86 -21.71
N GLY A 175 -9.58 -6.96 -22.73
CA GLY A 175 -9.47 -6.12 -23.94
C GLY A 175 -8.27 -6.45 -24.83
N VAL A 176 -7.73 -7.66 -24.74
CA VAL A 176 -6.60 -8.13 -25.58
C VAL A 176 -7.12 -8.73 -26.89
N SER A 177 -6.68 -8.19 -28.02
CA SER A 177 -6.97 -8.74 -29.34
C SER A 177 -5.95 -9.85 -29.69
N LEU A 178 -6.38 -11.10 -29.62
CA LEU A 178 -5.52 -12.26 -29.92
C LEU A 178 -5.23 -12.44 -31.42
N ARG A 179 -5.86 -11.62 -32.29
CA ARG A 179 -5.67 -11.68 -33.76
C ARG A 179 -4.58 -10.74 -34.27
N ASP A 180 -4.23 -9.73 -33.46
CA ASP A 180 -3.32 -8.67 -33.86
C ASP A 180 -1.93 -8.82 -33.18
N LEU A 181 -1.72 -9.93 -32.47
CA LEU A 181 -0.48 -10.30 -31.77
C LEU A 181 0.24 -11.43 -32.50
#